data_8c1726ea125a5a644ad5db835642a5ba
#
_entry.id   8c1726ea125a5a644ad5db835642a5ba
#
_cell.length_a   1.000
_cell.length_b   1.000
_cell.length_c   1.000
_cell.angle_alpha   90.00
_cell.angle_beta   90.00
_cell.angle_gamma   90.00
#
_symmetry.space_group_name_H-M   'P 1'
#
loop_
_entity.id
_entity.type
_entity.pdbx_description
1 polymer ?
#
loop_
_entity_poly.entity_id
_entity_poly.type
_entity_poly.pdbx_seq_one_letter_code
_entity_poly.pdbx_strand_id
1 'polypeptide(L)'
;AGGVMNRAVANGDEVYVVYATNGDYSGVDHGKLRIRDTVNALNTIGVPTDHLYFLGYADNGGMGVGQYTTAFTDSFVYNIFIADDNKVISSRNGVTKTYGDESVRNDYHYLMTGEHASYTRANFLADLESVMKSVNPTDVYMTSRYDMHYDHAYFGLFGNEAIKNIQKENDKFQPTVHEAIIHSHMTDEVYPKDQGNYGWGKELNTYLGAWQHLDGLEEKTMLNW
;
A
#
# COMPACT_ATOMS: atom_id res chain seq x y z
N ALA A 1 9.47 1.26 -3.35
CA ALA A 1 8.53 1.34 -4.47
C ALA A 1 9.00 2.34 -5.53
N GLY A 2 9.37 3.60 -5.19
CA GLY A 2 9.71 4.64 -6.18
C GLY A 2 10.78 4.24 -7.19
N GLY A 3 11.87 3.59 -6.76
CA GLY A 3 12.92 3.14 -7.68
C GLY A 3 12.45 2.05 -8.66
N VAL A 4 11.57 1.16 -8.24
CA VAL A 4 10.97 0.14 -9.13
C VAL A 4 10.07 0.81 -10.15
N MET A 5 9.17 1.71 -9.71
CA MET A 5 8.26 2.45 -10.59
C MET A 5 9.02 3.31 -11.61
N ASN A 6 10.02 4.07 -11.14
CA ASN A 6 10.84 4.90 -12.04
C ASN A 6 11.57 4.07 -13.12
N ARG A 7 12.02 2.88 -12.76
CA ARG A 7 12.69 1.97 -13.69
C ARG A 7 11.70 1.38 -14.70
N ALA A 8 10.52 0.96 -14.25
CA ALA A 8 9.46 0.46 -15.12
C ALA A 8 9.04 1.52 -16.15
N VAL A 9 8.76 2.75 -15.69
CA VAL A 9 8.44 3.88 -16.58
C VAL A 9 9.58 4.15 -17.57
N ALA A 10 10.83 4.16 -17.11
CA ALA A 10 11.99 4.36 -18.00
C ALA A 10 12.15 3.24 -19.05
N ASN A 11 11.68 2.03 -18.76
CA ASN A 11 11.67 0.90 -19.70
C ASN A 11 10.48 0.96 -20.67
N GLY A 12 9.54 1.88 -20.48
CA GLY A 12 8.33 2.00 -21.30
C GLY A 12 7.16 1.13 -20.82
N ASP A 13 7.23 0.60 -19.58
CA ASP A 13 6.14 -0.16 -18.99
C ASP A 13 5.02 0.79 -18.54
N GLU A 14 3.77 0.32 -18.65
CA GLU A 14 2.64 1.02 -18.03
C GLU A 14 2.57 0.69 -16.54
N VAL A 15 2.69 1.73 -15.71
CA VAL A 15 2.68 1.60 -14.26
C VAL A 15 1.36 2.11 -13.70
N TYR A 16 0.68 1.27 -12.94
CA TYR A 16 -0.53 1.60 -12.19
C TYR A 16 -0.26 1.45 -10.70
N VAL A 17 -0.76 2.38 -9.90
CA VAL A 17 -0.51 2.38 -8.45
C VAL A 17 -1.82 2.41 -7.68
N VAL A 18 -1.97 1.47 -6.74
CA VAL A 18 -3.15 1.35 -5.89
C VAL A 18 -2.77 1.67 -4.45
N TYR A 19 -3.46 2.63 -3.86
CA TYR A 19 -3.36 3.00 -2.45
C TYR A 19 -4.60 2.52 -1.70
N ALA A 20 -4.41 1.67 -0.69
CA ALA A 20 -5.51 1.20 0.15
C ALA A 20 -6.06 2.34 1.02
N THR A 21 -5.16 3.06 1.69
CA THR A 21 -5.51 4.11 2.64
C THR A 21 -5.05 5.48 2.15
N ASN A 22 -5.74 6.52 2.61
CA ASN A 22 -5.39 7.91 2.32
C ASN A 22 -4.29 8.45 3.26
N GLY A 23 -3.84 7.67 4.25
CA GLY A 23 -2.86 8.10 5.23
C GLY A 23 -3.39 9.24 6.11
N ASP A 24 -4.66 9.19 6.47
CA ASP A 24 -5.43 10.25 7.14
C ASP A 24 -5.42 10.14 8.68
N TYR A 25 -4.37 9.56 9.25
CA TYR A 25 -4.22 9.45 10.70
C TYR A 25 -4.47 10.77 11.43
N SER A 26 -4.01 11.87 10.87
CA SER A 26 -4.18 13.23 11.41
C SER A 26 -5.47 13.93 10.95
N GLY A 27 -6.38 13.20 10.32
CA GLY A 27 -7.68 13.71 9.86
C GLY A 27 -7.83 13.73 8.33
N VAL A 28 -9.08 13.92 7.87
CA VAL A 28 -9.45 13.87 6.46
C VAL A 28 -8.71 14.91 5.61
N ASP A 29 -8.53 16.13 6.12
CA ASP A 29 -7.81 17.18 5.38
C ASP A 29 -6.34 16.80 5.14
N HIS A 30 -5.72 16.11 6.12
CA HIS A 30 -4.38 15.57 5.96
C HIS A 30 -4.36 14.44 4.91
N GLY A 31 -5.37 13.57 4.88
CA GLY A 31 -5.52 12.55 3.85
C GLY A 31 -5.61 13.15 2.45
N LYS A 32 -6.43 14.20 2.26
CA LYS A 32 -6.52 14.93 1.00
C LYS A 32 -5.19 15.56 0.58
N LEU A 33 -4.46 16.16 1.53
CA LEU A 33 -3.12 16.68 1.26
C LEU A 33 -2.18 15.58 0.76
N ARG A 34 -2.19 14.41 1.41
CA ARG A 34 -1.37 13.26 0.99
C ARG A 34 -1.72 12.75 -0.41
N ILE A 35 -2.98 12.75 -0.79
CA ILE A 35 -3.41 12.42 -2.16
C ILE A 35 -2.77 13.40 -3.16
N ARG A 36 -2.83 14.71 -2.90
CA ARG A 36 -2.19 15.73 -3.77
C ARG A 36 -0.70 15.55 -3.89
N ASP A 37 -0.02 15.34 -2.75
CA ASP A 37 1.43 15.12 -2.72
C ASP A 37 1.81 13.85 -3.49
N THR A 38 1.03 12.79 -3.35
CA THR A 38 1.21 11.53 -4.06
C THR A 38 1.06 11.72 -5.57
N VAL A 39 0.00 12.39 -6.01
CA VAL A 39 -0.22 12.69 -7.44
C VAL A 39 0.95 13.48 -8.00
N ASN A 40 1.38 14.54 -7.31
CA ASN A 40 2.50 15.37 -7.76
C ASN A 40 3.82 14.56 -7.82
N ALA A 41 4.10 13.77 -6.79
CA ALA A 41 5.32 12.96 -6.74
C ALA A 41 5.38 11.91 -7.86
N LEU A 42 4.26 11.21 -8.10
CA LEU A 42 4.24 10.16 -9.12
C LEU A 42 4.22 10.72 -10.54
N ASN A 43 3.57 11.85 -10.78
CA ASN A 43 3.66 12.54 -12.05
C ASN A 43 5.11 12.96 -12.37
N THR A 44 5.91 13.33 -11.35
CA THR A 44 7.32 13.69 -11.52
C THR A 44 8.16 12.53 -12.06
N ILE A 45 7.81 11.28 -11.72
CA ILE A 45 8.49 10.09 -12.24
C ILE A 45 7.82 9.49 -13.47
N GLY A 46 6.81 10.15 -14.02
CA GLY A 46 6.15 9.78 -15.27
C GLY A 46 4.95 8.83 -15.13
N VAL A 47 4.45 8.59 -13.91
CA VAL A 47 3.19 7.86 -13.71
C VAL A 47 2.02 8.85 -13.80
N PRO A 48 1.13 8.74 -14.81
CA PRO A 48 0.06 9.69 -14.99
C PRO A 48 -1.04 9.57 -13.93
N THR A 49 -1.78 10.65 -13.68
CA THR A 49 -2.79 10.72 -12.63
C THR A 49 -3.91 9.70 -12.79
N ASP A 50 -4.30 9.37 -14.01
CA ASP A 50 -5.35 8.38 -14.31
C ASP A 50 -4.91 6.94 -14.05
N HIS A 51 -3.62 6.69 -13.88
CA HIS A 51 -3.07 5.41 -13.42
C HIS A 51 -2.97 5.30 -11.88
N LEU A 52 -3.41 6.32 -11.15
CA LEU A 52 -3.41 6.31 -9.69
C LEU A 52 -4.80 5.98 -9.16
N TYR A 53 -4.90 4.91 -8.40
CA TYR A 53 -6.14 4.44 -7.79
C TYR A 53 -6.06 4.52 -6.28
N PHE A 54 -6.81 5.43 -5.69
CA PHE A 54 -7.00 5.53 -4.25
C PHE A 54 -8.26 4.77 -3.89
N LEU A 55 -8.16 3.67 -3.14
CA LEU A 55 -9.35 2.97 -2.65
C LEU A 55 -10.09 3.82 -1.60
N GLY A 56 -9.40 4.80 -1.00
CA GLY A 56 -10.02 5.83 -0.18
C GLY A 56 -10.35 5.40 1.24
N TYR A 57 -9.77 4.29 1.72
CA TYR A 57 -9.95 3.82 3.09
C TYR A 57 -9.10 4.62 4.08
N ALA A 58 -9.50 4.58 5.34
CA ALA A 58 -8.83 5.33 6.38
C ALA A 58 -7.50 4.70 6.83
N ASP A 59 -6.67 5.52 7.44
CA ASP A 59 -5.50 5.13 8.20
C ASP A 59 -5.74 5.44 9.68
N ASN A 60 -5.90 4.42 10.49
CA ASN A 60 -6.03 4.58 11.94
C ASN A 60 -4.69 4.70 12.66
N GLY A 61 -3.59 4.66 11.91
CA GLY A 61 -2.25 4.55 12.43
C GLY A 61 -1.94 3.10 12.80
N GLY A 62 -0.72 2.76 12.89
CA GLY A 62 -0.33 1.39 13.17
C GLY A 62 1.04 1.26 13.83
N MET A 63 1.81 2.34 13.90
CA MET A 63 3.12 2.30 14.52
C MET A 63 3.41 3.62 15.24
N GLY A 64 3.24 3.62 16.56
CA GLY A 64 3.90 4.58 17.43
C GLY A 64 5.23 4.00 17.87
N VAL A 65 6.33 4.68 17.63
CA VAL A 65 7.63 4.33 18.20
C VAL A 65 7.47 4.16 19.72
N GLY A 66 7.65 2.94 20.22
CA GLY A 66 7.53 2.62 21.64
C GLY A 66 6.18 2.00 22.09
N GLN A 67 5.22 1.73 21.20
CA GLN A 67 3.94 1.09 21.55
C GLN A 67 3.67 -0.17 20.70
N TYR A 68 4.59 -1.07 20.65
CA TYR A 68 4.54 -2.27 19.79
C TYR A 68 3.42 -3.28 20.11
N THR A 69 2.71 -3.15 21.21
CA THR A 69 1.74 -4.16 21.66
C THR A 69 0.28 -3.81 21.44
N THR A 70 -0.05 -2.54 21.18
CA THR A 70 -1.44 -2.09 20.99
C THR A 70 -1.70 -1.49 19.60
N ALA A 71 -0.66 -1.08 18.90
CA ALA A 71 -0.77 -0.36 17.63
C ALA A 71 -1.26 -1.21 16.46
N PHE A 72 -1.00 -2.51 16.47
CA PHE A 72 -1.36 -3.39 15.37
C PHE A 72 -2.87 -3.66 15.27
N THR A 73 -3.55 -3.76 16.40
CA THR A 73 -5.00 -3.98 16.42
C THR A 73 -5.81 -2.76 15.98
N ASP A 74 -5.18 -1.58 15.93
CA ASP A 74 -5.81 -0.35 15.48
C ASP A 74 -5.70 -0.14 13.97
N SER A 75 -4.93 -0.98 13.27
CA SER A 75 -4.81 -0.92 11.82
C SER A 75 -6.18 -1.03 11.14
N PHE A 76 -6.47 -0.09 10.25
CA PHE A 76 -7.78 -0.02 9.63
C PHE A 76 -8.00 -1.15 8.61
N VAL A 77 -7.00 -1.44 7.78
CA VAL A 77 -7.08 -2.51 6.78
C VAL A 77 -7.21 -3.88 7.45
N TYR A 78 -6.53 -4.11 8.59
CA TYR A 78 -6.72 -5.30 9.41
C TYR A 78 -8.17 -5.44 9.87
N ASN A 79 -8.73 -4.37 10.45
CA ASN A 79 -10.10 -4.38 10.96
C ASN A 79 -11.14 -4.63 9.85
N ILE A 80 -10.91 -4.09 8.65
CA ILE A 80 -11.73 -4.37 7.47
C ILE A 80 -11.57 -5.84 7.05
N PHE A 81 -10.34 -6.37 7.04
CA PHE A 81 -10.07 -7.74 6.57
C PHE A 81 -10.75 -8.81 7.43
N ILE A 82 -10.77 -8.63 8.75
CA ILE A 82 -11.37 -9.60 9.69
C ILE A 82 -12.86 -9.41 9.93
N ALA A 83 -13.45 -8.33 9.41
CA ALA A 83 -14.87 -8.06 9.58
C ALA A 83 -15.74 -8.96 8.69
N ASP A 84 -17.01 -9.10 9.08
CA ASP A 84 -18.02 -9.66 8.17
C ASP A 84 -18.15 -8.78 6.92
N ASP A 85 -18.39 -9.38 5.78
CA ASP A 85 -18.33 -8.76 4.45
C ASP A 85 -19.10 -7.42 4.34
N ASN A 86 -20.29 -7.34 4.94
CA ASN A 86 -21.16 -6.17 4.85
C ASN A 86 -21.16 -5.31 6.12
N LYS A 87 -20.33 -5.63 7.10
CA LYS A 87 -20.22 -4.84 8.32
C LYS A 87 -19.50 -3.53 8.02
N VAL A 88 -20.19 -2.42 8.26
CA VAL A 88 -19.58 -1.09 8.12
C VAL A 88 -18.67 -0.81 9.31
N ILE A 89 -17.43 -0.50 9.03
CA ILE A 89 -16.41 -0.10 10.01
C ILE A 89 -16.30 1.41 10.02
N SER A 90 -16.15 1.99 11.20
CA SER A 90 -15.86 3.43 11.36
C SER A 90 -14.37 3.64 11.61
N SER A 91 -13.79 4.62 10.94
CA SER A 91 -12.43 5.05 11.25
C SER A 91 -12.35 5.77 12.61
N ARG A 92 -11.14 5.96 13.11
CA ARG A 92 -10.91 6.78 14.33
C ARG A 92 -11.44 8.21 14.20
N ASN A 93 -11.53 8.73 12.98
CA ASN A 93 -12.04 10.07 12.69
C ASN A 93 -13.56 10.09 12.44
N GLY A 94 -14.27 8.95 12.69
CA GLY A 94 -15.71 8.83 12.52
C GLY A 94 -16.17 8.70 11.06
N VAL A 95 -15.25 8.56 10.11
CA VAL A 95 -15.57 8.34 8.69
C VAL A 95 -15.96 6.89 8.47
N THR A 96 -16.98 6.65 7.65
CA THR A 96 -17.52 5.32 7.33
C THR A 96 -17.59 5.02 5.84
N LYS A 97 -17.16 5.97 5.02
CA LYS A 97 -17.15 5.85 3.55
C LYS A 97 -15.79 6.24 2.98
N THR A 98 -15.47 5.66 1.84
CA THR A 98 -14.30 6.06 1.04
C THR A 98 -14.39 7.52 0.65
N TYR A 99 -13.24 8.13 0.42
CA TYR A 99 -13.13 9.48 -0.11
C TYR A 99 -11.83 9.67 -0.87
N GLY A 100 -11.84 10.61 -1.79
CA GLY A 100 -10.66 11.09 -2.48
C GLY A 100 -10.47 12.58 -2.28
N ASP A 101 -9.76 13.21 -3.21
CA ASP A 101 -9.68 14.66 -3.33
C ASP A 101 -10.23 15.08 -4.70
N GLU A 102 -11.41 15.68 -4.70
CA GLU A 102 -12.11 16.11 -5.92
C GLU A 102 -11.29 17.08 -6.79
N SER A 103 -10.33 17.79 -6.19
CA SER A 103 -9.49 18.75 -6.91
C SER A 103 -8.39 18.09 -7.75
N VAL A 104 -8.03 16.85 -7.46
CA VAL A 104 -6.94 16.12 -8.15
C VAL A 104 -7.32 14.70 -8.55
N ARG A 105 -7.82 13.86 -7.62
CA ARG A 105 -8.22 12.50 -7.90
C ARG A 105 -9.20 12.00 -6.83
N ASN A 106 -10.39 11.59 -7.26
CA ASN A 106 -11.37 10.98 -6.36
C ASN A 106 -11.01 9.53 -6.04
N ASP A 107 -11.66 8.94 -5.01
CA ASP A 107 -11.48 7.52 -4.73
C ASP A 107 -12.01 6.64 -5.87
N TYR A 108 -11.47 5.42 -5.94
CA TYR A 108 -11.75 4.51 -7.04
C TYR A 108 -13.25 4.20 -7.19
N HIS A 109 -13.92 3.91 -6.07
CA HIS A 109 -15.34 3.57 -6.11
C HIS A 109 -16.18 4.69 -6.70
N TYR A 110 -15.90 5.94 -6.30
CA TYR A 110 -16.57 7.12 -6.85
C TYR A 110 -16.28 7.30 -8.36
N LEU A 111 -15.05 7.07 -8.79
CA LEU A 111 -14.71 7.16 -10.21
C LEU A 111 -15.49 6.17 -11.07
N MET A 112 -15.81 5.00 -10.52
CA MET A 112 -16.51 3.94 -11.26
C MET A 112 -18.02 4.02 -11.15
N THR A 113 -18.59 4.53 -10.04
CA THR A 113 -20.01 4.44 -9.74
C THR A 113 -20.70 5.79 -9.56
N GLY A 114 -19.93 6.85 -9.29
CA GLY A 114 -20.44 8.17 -8.89
C GLY A 114 -20.80 8.29 -7.41
N GLU A 115 -20.54 7.26 -6.60
CA GLU A 115 -20.79 7.25 -5.17
C GLU A 115 -19.58 6.75 -4.38
N HIS A 116 -19.43 7.18 -3.12
CA HIS A 116 -18.41 6.68 -2.20
C HIS A 116 -18.85 5.37 -1.55
N ALA A 117 -17.97 4.38 -1.54
CA ALA A 117 -18.25 3.08 -0.93
C ALA A 117 -18.31 3.17 0.60
N SER A 118 -19.19 2.42 1.23
CA SER A 118 -19.09 2.19 2.67
C SER A 118 -17.84 1.37 3.00
N TYR A 119 -17.23 1.65 4.14
CA TYR A 119 -16.06 0.91 4.62
C TYR A 119 -16.45 -0.50 5.04
N THR A 120 -16.53 -1.39 4.08
CA THR A 120 -16.84 -2.81 4.26
C THR A 120 -15.76 -3.68 3.59
N ARG A 121 -15.65 -4.91 4.07
CA ARG A 121 -14.74 -5.89 3.47
C ARG A 121 -15.11 -6.19 2.01
N ALA A 122 -16.41 -6.36 1.76
CA ALA A 122 -16.91 -6.66 0.42
C ALA A 122 -16.55 -5.55 -0.58
N ASN A 123 -16.75 -4.27 -0.22
CA ASN A 123 -16.42 -3.16 -1.12
C ASN A 123 -14.91 -3.06 -1.35
N PHE A 124 -14.10 -3.23 -0.29
CA PHE A 124 -12.64 -3.20 -0.43
C PHE A 124 -12.14 -4.24 -1.45
N LEU A 125 -12.60 -5.49 -1.27
CA LEU A 125 -12.20 -6.58 -2.14
C LEU A 125 -12.73 -6.39 -3.58
N ALA A 126 -13.98 -5.99 -3.73
CA ALA A 126 -14.60 -5.75 -5.04
C ALA A 126 -13.88 -4.64 -5.82
N ASP A 127 -13.54 -3.52 -5.17
CA ASP A 127 -12.81 -2.43 -5.80
C ASP A 127 -11.41 -2.88 -6.23
N LEU A 128 -10.70 -3.63 -5.38
CA LEU A 128 -9.37 -4.14 -5.70
C LEU A 128 -9.41 -5.14 -6.87
N GLU A 129 -10.38 -6.05 -6.88
CA GLU A 129 -10.60 -6.97 -8.00
C GLU A 129 -10.93 -6.21 -9.30
N SER A 130 -11.77 -5.17 -9.19
CA SER A 130 -12.15 -4.34 -10.34
C SER A 130 -10.94 -3.63 -10.95
N VAL A 131 -10.06 -3.04 -10.12
CA VAL A 131 -8.79 -2.47 -10.60
C VAL A 131 -7.94 -3.53 -11.30
N MET A 132 -7.72 -4.68 -10.67
CA MET A 132 -6.89 -5.74 -11.25
C MET A 132 -7.47 -6.28 -12.57
N LYS A 133 -8.80 -6.42 -12.66
CA LYS A 133 -9.48 -6.85 -13.90
C LYS A 133 -9.35 -5.81 -15.01
N SER A 134 -9.46 -4.52 -14.68
CA SER A 134 -9.38 -3.43 -15.67
C SER A 134 -7.97 -3.22 -16.19
N VAL A 135 -6.96 -3.32 -15.33
CA VAL A 135 -5.54 -3.16 -15.69
C VAL A 135 -5.00 -4.43 -16.35
N ASN A 136 -5.44 -5.61 -15.91
CA ASN A 136 -4.93 -6.91 -16.35
C ASN A 136 -3.39 -6.99 -16.30
N PRO A 137 -2.77 -6.77 -15.13
CA PRO A 137 -1.33 -6.62 -15.01
C PRO A 137 -0.58 -7.92 -15.32
N THR A 138 0.62 -7.80 -15.90
CA THR A 138 1.57 -8.91 -16.02
C THR A 138 2.36 -9.13 -14.74
N ASP A 139 2.63 -8.05 -14.02
CA ASP A 139 3.40 -8.05 -12.77
C ASP A 139 2.65 -7.26 -11.69
N VAL A 140 2.55 -7.83 -10.51
CA VAL A 140 1.92 -7.21 -9.34
C VAL A 140 2.96 -7.09 -8.23
N TYR A 141 3.32 -5.87 -7.88
CA TYR A 141 4.19 -5.57 -6.74
C TYR A 141 3.33 -5.19 -5.55
N MET A 142 3.41 -5.93 -4.47
CA MET A 142 2.62 -5.68 -3.27
C MET A 142 3.40 -5.89 -1.98
N THR A 143 2.85 -5.40 -0.89
CA THR A 143 3.40 -5.60 0.44
C THR A 143 3.21 -7.06 0.88
N SER A 144 4.21 -7.58 1.59
CA SER A 144 4.18 -8.95 2.07
C SER A 144 3.30 -9.10 3.31
N ARG A 145 2.63 -10.24 3.44
CA ARG A 145 1.93 -10.64 4.67
C ARG A 145 2.84 -10.73 5.91
N TYR A 146 4.15 -10.73 5.72
CA TYR A 146 5.14 -10.73 6.80
C TYR A 146 5.60 -9.33 7.19
N ASP A 147 5.02 -8.28 6.59
CA ASP A 147 5.26 -6.91 7.00
C ASP A 147 4.75 -6.69 8.44
N MET A 148 5.50 -5.96 9.24
CA MET A 148 5.11 -5.68 10.62
C MET A 148 4.00 -4.64 10.73
N HIS A 149 3.82 -3.82 9.73
CA HIS A 149 2.68 -2.90 9.68
C HIS A 149 1.45 -3.64 9.17
N TYR A 150 0.43 -3.77 9.99
CA TYR A 150 -0.74 -4.58 9.66
C TYR A 150 -1.52 -4.06 8.45
N ASP A 151 -1.58 -2.74 8.19
CA ASP A 151 -2.17 -2.24 6.95
C ASP A 151 -1.44 -2.79 5.72
N HIS A 152 -0.10 -2.88 5.76
CA HIS A 152 0.68 -3.48 4.69
C HIS A 152 0.44 -4.98 4.57
N ALA A 153 0.53 -5.70 5.68
CA ALA A 153 0.35 -7.16 5.69
C ALA A 153 -1.03 -7.57 5.17
N TYR A 154 -2.08 -6.90 5.66
CA TYR A 154 -3.45 -7.23 5.29
C TYR A 154 -3.85 -6.69 3.91
N PHE A 155 -3.24 -5.60 3.44
CA PHE A 155 -3.39 -5.19 2.05
C PHE A 155 -2.78 -6.24 1.09
N GLY A 156 -1.60 -6.78 1.43
CA GLY A 156 -1.02 -7.91 0.70
C GLY A 156 -1.92 -9.16 0.70
N LEU A 157 -2.57 -9.47 1.84
CA LEU A 157 -3.54 -10.57 1.91
C LEU A 157 -4.78 -10.32 1.05
N PHE A 158 -5.34 -9.11 1.02
CA PHE A 158 -6.40 -8.73 0.10
C PHE A 158 -5.96 -8.86 -1.36
N GLY A 159 -4.73 -8.45 -1.68
CA GLY A 159 -4.17 -8.61 -3.02
C GLY A 159 -4.12 -10.08 -3.46
N ASN A 160 -3.64 -10.95 -2.58
CA ASN A 160 -3.62 -12.40 -2.82
C ASN A 160 -5.02 -13.00 -2.98
N GLU A 161 -5.99 -12.54 -2.19
CA GLU A 161 -7.39 -12.98 -2.27
C GLU A 161 -8.02 -12.53 -3.60
N ALA A 162 -7.84 -11.27 -3.97
CA ALA A 162 -8.33 -10.74 -5.24
C ALA A 162 -7.78 -11.50 -6.45
N ILE A 163 -6.47 -11.75 -6.48
CA ILE A 163 -5.84 -12.55 -7.55
C ILE A 163 -6.48 -13.93 -7.63
N LYS A 164 -6.62 -14.63 -6.49
CA LYS A 164 -7.24 -15.97 -6.46
C LYS A 164 -8.70 -15.98 -6.92
N ASN A 165 -9.46 -14.95 -6.56
CA ASN A 165 -10.86 -14.83 -6.99
C ASN A 165 -10.95 -14.61 -8.49
N ILE A 166 -10.13 -13.72 -9.05
CA ILE A 166 -10.07 -13.47 -10.48
C ILE A 166 -9.64 -14.75 -11.23
N GLN A 167 -8.66 -15.48 -10.71
CA GLN A 167 -8.20 -16.75 -11.31
C GLN A 167 -9.28 -17.84 -11.34
N LYS A 168 -10.21 -17.85 -10.38
CA LYS A 168 -11.36 -18.78 -10.41
C LYS A 168 -12.32 -18.48 -11.57
N GLU A 169 -12.43 -17.20 -11.95
CA GLU A 169 -13.29 -16.74 -13.03
C GLU A 169 -12.57 -16.77 -14.40
N ASN A 170 -11.27 -16.54 -14.39
CA ASN A 170 -10.43 -16.45 -15.58
C ASN A 170 -9.05 -17.07 -15.31
N ASP A 171 -8.87 -18.30 -15.76
CA ASP A 171 -7.62 -19.06 -15.58
C ASP A 171 -6.41 -18.46 -16.35
N LYS A 172 -6.65 -17.55 -17.30
CA LYS A 172 -5.61 -16.82 -18.02
C LYS A 172 -5.02 -15.64 -17.25
N PHE A 173 -5.68 -15.21 -16.17
CA PHE A 173 -5.16 -14.17 -15.29
C PHE A 173 -4.06 -14.76 -14.40
N GLN A 174 -2.80 -14.63 -14.82
CA GLN A 174 -1.64 -15.22 -14.17
C GLN A 174 -0.51 -14.19 -13.99
N PRO A 175 -0.72 -13.11 -13.21
CA PRO A 175 0.34 -12.14 -12.98
C PRO A 175 1.49 -12.75 -12.19
N THR A 176 2.71 -12.29 -12.45
CA THR A 176 3.85 -12.55 -11.58
C THR A 176 3.70 -11.68 -10.33
N VAL A 177 3.73 -12.29 -9.16
CA VAL A 177 3.58 -11.58 -7.88
C VAL A 177 4.94 -11.37 -7.23
N HIS A 178 5.23 -10.11 -6.91
CA HIS A 178 6.44 -9.68 -6.20
C HIS A 178 6.04 -9.11 -4.84
N GLU A 179 6.46 -9.77 -3.78
CA GLU A 179 6.19 -9.31 -2.41
C GLU A 179 7.41 -8.58 -1.83
N ALA A 180 7.16 -7.47 -1.12
CA ALA A 180 8.18 -6.73 -0.40
C ALA A 180 7.76 -6.44 1.04
N ILE A 181 8.70 -6.54 1.96
CA ILE A 181 8.55 -6.08 3.35
C ILE A 181 9.03 -4.63 3.40
N ILE A 182 8.14 -3.74 3.79
CA ILE A 182 8.44 -2.30 3.93
C ILE A 182 8.90 -2.01 5.37
N HIS A 183 8.16 -2.53 6.35
CA HIS A 183 8.47 -2.39 7.76
C HIS A 183 8.89 -3.74 8.33
N SER A 184 10.19 -3.88 8.57
CA SER A 184 10.71 -4.97 9.41
C SER A 184 11.20 -4.37 10.72
N HIS A 185 11.02 -5.10 11.81
CA HIS A 185 11.45 -4.69 13.16
C HIS A 185 12.89 -4.16 13.23
N MET A 186 13.74 -4.67 12.36
CA MET A 186 15.16 -4.35 12.36
C MET A 186 15.54 -3.16 11.47
N THR A 187 14.67 -2.78 10.52
CA THR A 187 14.97 -1.70 9.57
C THR A 187 14.33 -0.38 9.96
N ASP A 188 13.16 -0.39 10.60
CA ASP A 188 12.42 0.83 10.93
C ASP A 188 13.03 1.62 12.07
N GLU A 189 13.66 0.94 13.03
CA GLU A 189 14.29 1.61 14.18
C GLU A 189 15.64 2.24 13.84
N VAL A 190 16.28 1.80 12.77
CA VAL A 190 17.67 2.11 12.47
C VAL A 190 17.82 2.98 11.24
N TYR A 191 16.88 2.94 10.31
CA TYR A 191 16.98 3.66 9.05
C TYR A 191 15.99 4.84 8.97
N PRO A 192 16.41 6.03 8.62
CA PRO A 192 17.76 6.60 8.40
C PRO A 192 18.36 7.24 9.66
N LYS A 193 17.80 6.97 10.84
CA LYS A 193 18.21 7.61 12.08
C LYS A 193 19.55 7.07 12.56
N ASP A 194 20.51 7.94 12.55
CA ASP A 194 21.65 7.96 13.44
C ASP A 194 22.32 6.61 13.69
N GLN A 195 22.81 6.00 12.62
CA GLN A 195 23.55 4.73 12.65
C GLN A 195 24.72 4.72 13.66
N GLY A 196 25.12 5.89 14.19
CA GLY A 196 26.16 6.03 15.18
C GLY A 196 25.75 5.75 16.62
N ASN A 197 24.47 5.97 16.97
CA ASN A 197 24.04 5.97 18.38
C ASN A 197 23.43 4.66 18.88
N TYR A 198 23.01 3.76 18.00
CA TYR A 198 22.28 2.57 18.42
C TYR A 198 23.09 1.28 18.43
N GLY A 199 24.34 1.30 18.10
CA GLY A 199 25.19 0.08 18.05
C GLY A 199 24.76 -0.95 16.99
N TRP A 200 23.73 -0.67 16.23
CA TRP A 200 23.09 -1.55 15.26
C TRP A 200 23.79 -1.60 13.91
N GLY A 201 24.75 -0.73 13.67
CA GLY A 201 25.46 -0.65 12.40
C GLY A 201 26.04 -1.98 11.92
N LYS A 202 26.48 -2.82 12.86
CA LYS A 202 26.99 -4.17 12.53
C LYS A 202 25.90 -5.13 12.15
N GLU A 203 24.75 -5.06 12.84
CA GLU A 203 23.61 -5.93 12.58
C GLU A 203 22.90 -5.52 11.31
N LEU A 204 22.69 -4.21 11.10
CA LEU A 204 22.14 -3.69 9.86
C LEU A 204 23.02 -4.05 8.65
N ASN A 205 24.35 -3.92 8.76
CA ASN A 205 25.26 -4.37 7.71
C ASN A 205 25.21 -5.88 7.48
N THR A 206 24.95 -6.65 8.50
CA THR A 206 24.75 -8.11 8.36
C THR A 206 23.44 -8.42 7.67
N TYR A 207 22.38 -7.70 7.99
CA TYR A 207 21.08 -7.82 7.32
C TYR A 207 21.12 -7.30 5.88
N LEU A 208 21.68 -6.13 5.65
CA LEU A 208 21.89 -5.61 4.29
C LEU A 208 22.80 -6.54 3.49
N GLY A 209 23.81 -7.13 4.11
CA GLY A 209 24.65 -8.15 3.49
C GLY A 209 23.85 -9.42 3.10
N ALA A 210 22.87 -9.83 3.90
CA ALA A 210 21.96 -10.91 3.54
C ALA A 210 21.02 -10.53 2.41
N TRP A 211 20.60 -9.28 2.34
CA TRP A 211 19.76 -8.75 1.27
C TRP A 211 20.52 -8.53 -0.05
N GLN A 212 21.82 -8.30 0.00
CA GLN A 212 22.68 -8.23 -1.19
C GLN A 212 22.70 -9.54 -1.99
N HIS A 213 22.35 -10.66 -1.36
CA HIS A 213 22.26 -11.98 -1.99
C HIS A 213 20.86 -12.30 -2.54
N LEU A 214 19.87 -11.42 -2.34
CA LEU A 214 18.57 -11.54 -2.95
C LEU A 214 18.58 -10.83 -4.32
N ASP A 215 19.05 -11.57 -5.29
CA ASP A 215 18.94 -11.39 -6.73
C ASP A 215 18.62 -9.98 -7.26
N GLY A 216 19.66 -9.25 -7.67
CA GLY A 216 19.55 -8.19 -8.66
C GLY A 216 18.95 -6.87 -8.17
N LEU A 217 18.62 -6.74 -6.89
CA LEU A 217 18.36 -5.44 -6.29
C LEU A 217 19.71 -4.76 -6.04
N GLU A 218 20.10 -3.89 -6.94
CA GLU A 218 21.29 -3.10 -6.73
C GLU A 218 21.18 -2.34 -5.39
N GLU A 219 22.21 -2.46 -4.57
CA GLU A 219 22.36 -1.80 -3.27
C GLU A 219 21.98 -0.30 -3.32
N LYS A 220 22.22 0.36 -4.42
CA LYS A 220 21.86 1.75 -4.68
C LYS A 220 20.34 2.01 -4.77
N THR A 221 19.55 1.03 -5.09
CA THR A 221 18.08 1.20 -5.20
C THR A 221 17.41 1.14 -3.85
N MET A 222 18.00 0.45 -2.89
CA MET A 222 17.50 0.35 -1.51
C MET A 222 17.91 1.53 -0.64
N LEU A 223 19.05 2.17 -0.92
CA LEU A 223 19.63 3.24 -0.11
C LEU A 223 19.20 4.66 -0.52
N ASN A 224 18.45 4.83 -1.59
CA ASN A 224 18.01 6.14 -2.11
C ASN A 224 16.52 6.42 -1.85
N TRP A 225 16.01 5.97 -0.71
CA TRP A 225 14.66 6.27 -0.23
C TRP A 225 14.64 7.50 0.67
#